data_b3a7bb06eb939ecd17449cb5cf29bde3
#
_entry.id   b3a7bb06eb939ecd17449cb5cf29bde3
#
_cell.length_a   1.000
_cell.length_b   1.000
_cell.length_c   1.000
_cell.angle_alpha   90.00
_cell.angle_beta   90.00
_cell.angle_gamma   90.00
#
_symmetry.space_group_name_H-M   'P 1'
#
loop_
_entity.id
_entity.type
_entity.pdbx_description
1 polymer ?
#
loop_
_entity_poly.entity_id
_entity_poly.type
_entity_poly.pdbx_seq_one_letter_code
_entity_poly.pdbx_strand_id
1 'polypeptide(L)'
;MLSTEIFYDKLKEVRALRAEKSKLKEREKQINKDLEAMSADLVEYFDLHDVARQSLDGSLFYVNRTPCYSISDEHSFFTWMNESGDMELCKSFNAKKFGAYYKEKKTNGEELPPGVSVYIKQDVRVRKESAE
;
A
#
# COMPACT_ATOMS: atom_id res chain seq x y z
N MET A 1 18.98 13.43 -38.75
CA MET A 1 20.12 12.52 -38.69
C MET A 1 21.14 13.03 -37.67
N LEU A 2 21.55 12.23 -36.74
CA LEU A 2 22.53 12.65 -35.73
C LEU A 2 23.95 12.56 -36.29
N SER A 3 24.76 13.60 -36.07
CA SER A 3 26.18 13.55 -36.34
C SER A 3 26.86 12.66 -35.29
N THR A 4 28.06 12.17 -35.58
CA THR A 4 28.82 11.33 -34.66
C THR A 4 29.06 12.05 -33.31
N GLU A 5 29.35 13.32 -33.31
CA GLU A 5 29.55 14.14 -32.11
C GLU A 5 28.28 14.20 -31.29
N ILE A 6 27.15 14.49 -31.91
CA ILE A 6 25.85 14.58 -31.25
C ILE A 6 25.46 13.23 -30.67
N PHE A 7 25.76 12.15 -31.39
CA PHE A 7 25.51 10.79 -30.92
C PHE A 7 26.26 10.49 -29.62
N TYR A 8 27.55 10.79 -29.56
CA TYR A 8 28.33 10.57 -28.33
C TYR A 8 27.88 11.47 -27.19
N ASP A 9 27.54 12.73 -27.48
CA ASP A 9 27.01 13.64 -26.48
C ASP A 9 25.70 13.13 -25.89
N LYS A 10 24.82 12.58 -26.72
CA LYS A 10 23.58 11.96 -26.31
C LYS A 10 23.80 10.74 -25.41
N LEU A 11 24.80 9.91 -25.73
CA LEU A 11 25.17 8.78 -24.91
C LEU A 11 25.63 9.23 -23.50
N LYS A 12 26.40 10.29 -23.44
CA LYS A 12 26.84 10.86 -22.15
C LYS A 12 25.67 11.39 -21.36
N GLU A 13 24.72 12.07 -22.02
CA GLU A 13 23.50 12.57 -21.38
C GLU A 13 22.64 11.42 -20.82
N VAL A 14 22.47 10.37 -21.59
CA VAL A 14 21.72 9.18 -21.17
C VAL A 14 22.35 8.58 -19.91
N ARG A 15 23.67 8.45 -19.91
CA ARG A 15 24.40 7.93 -18.74
C ARG A 15 24.21 8.82 -17.52
N ALA A 16 24.32 10.13 -17.68
CA ALA A 16 24.14 11.09 -16.60
C ALA A 16 22.72 11.07 -16.05
N LEU A 17 21.72 11.01 -16.93
CA LEU A 17 20.30 10.93 -16.52
C LEU A 17 19.99 9.63 -15.79
N ARG A 18 20.56 8.53 -16.23
CA ARG A 18 20.39 7.24 -15.54
C ARG A 18 20.99 7.25 -14.13
N ALA A 19 22.18 7.87 -14.00
CA ALA A 19 22.83 8.02 -12.69
C ALA A 19 21.98 8.89 -11.76
N GLU A 20 21.45 9.99 -12.27
CA GLU A 20 20.56 10.89 -11.53
C GLU A 20 19.27 10.16 -11.10
N LYS A 21 18.66 9.43 -12.03
CA LYS A 21 17.47 8.62 -11.75
C LYS A 21 17.72 7.61 -10.62
N SER A 22 18.87 6.96 -10.65
CA SER A 22 19.28 6.01 -9.61
C SER A 22 19.39 6.69 -8.23
N LYS A 23 20.01 7.87 -8.19
CA LYS A 23 20.14 8.66 -6.96
C LYS A 23 18.77 9.10 -6.42
N LEU A 24 17.87 9.51 -7.31
CA LEU A 24 16.51 9.90 -6.95
C LEU A 24 15.72 8.72 -6.38
N LYS A 25 15.88 7.53 -6.95
CA LYS A 25 15.25 6.32 -6.42
C LYS A 25 15.75 5.98 -5.02
N GLU A 26 17.06 6.08 -4.79
CA GLU A 26 17.65 5.85 -3.47
C GLU A 26 17.14 6.88 -2.47
N ARG A 27 17.03 8.14 -2.88
CA ARG A 27 16.50 9.21 -2.03
C ARG A 27 15.03 8.97 -1.69
N GLU A 28 14.22 8.57 -2.68
CA GLU A 28 12.81 8.21 -2.48
C GLU A 28 12.67 7.06 -1.48
N LYS A 29 13.50 6.04 -1.64
CA LYS A 29 13.51 4.89 -0.75
C LYS A 29 13.80 5.29 0.70
N GLN A 30 14.77 6.18 0.90
CA GLN A 30 15.11 6.68 2.24
C GLN A 30 13.98 7.52 2.82
N ILE A 31 13.37 8.39 2.02
CA ILE A 31 12.22 9.21 2.44
C ILE A 31 11.05 8.31 2.85
N ASN A 32 10.78 7.26 2.08
CA ASN A 32 9.71 6.31 2.40
C ASN A 32 9.95 5.61 3.73
N LYS A 33 11.19 5.23 4.01
CA LYS A 33 11.56 4.64 5.32
C LYS A 33 11.34 5.61 6.46
N ASP A 34 11.74 6.87 6.27
CA ASP A 34 11.56 7.91 7.28
C ASP A 34 10.09 8.18 7.54
N LEU A 35 9.27 8.25 6.46
CA LEU A 35 7.83 8.42 6.57
C LEU A 35 7.17 7.25 7.32
N GLU A 36 7.60 6.03 7.03
CA GLU A 36 7.10 4.83 7.69
C GLU A 36 7.37 4.85 9.19
N ALA A 37 8.61 5.20 9.57
CA ALA A 37 9.00 5.29 10.98
C ALA A 37 8.22 6.38 11.71
N MET A 38 8.08 7.56 11.10
CA MET A 38 7.32 8.66 11.66
C MET A 38 5.84 8.33 11.77
N SER A 39 5.28 7.66 10.76
CA SER A 39 3.88 7.23 10.77
C SER A 39 3.60 6.27 11.91
N ALA A 40 4.51 5.33 12.17
CA ALA A 40 4.35 4.38 13.28
C ALA A 40 4.28 5.11 14.63
N ASP A 41 5.17 6.07 14.84
CA ASP A 41 5.18 6.88 16.07
C ASP A 41 3.91 7.72 16.20
N LEU A 42 3.45 8.30 15.10
CA LEU A 42 2.25 9.13 15.09
C LEU A 42 0.99 8.31 15.31
N VAL A 43 0.89 7.12 14.73
CA VAL A 43 -0.24 6.20 14.97
C VAL A 43 -0.33 5.87 16.45
N GLU A 44 0.80 5.57 17.09
CA GLU A 44 0.86 5.28 18.51
C GLU A 44 0.35 6.48 19.34
N TYR A 45 0.77 7.69 19.00
CA TYR A 45 0.31 8.91 19.66
C TYR A 45 -1.19 9.13 19.49
N PHE A 46 -1.70 9.01 18.25
CA PHE A 46 -3.13 9.17 17.98
C PHE A 46 -3.97 8.18 18.79
N ASP A 47 -3.53 6.93 18.83
CA ASP A 47 -4.25 5.88 19.56
C ASP A 47 -4.16 6.10 21.08
N LEU A 48 -2.99 6.45 21.58
CA LEU A 48 -2.78 6.66 23.01
C LEU A 48 -3.60 7.84 23.57
N HIS A 49 -3.74 8.90 22.79
CA HIS A 49 -4.47 10.11 23.18
C HIS A 49 -5.92 10.15 22.66
N ASP A 50 -6.37 9.08 22.04
CA ASP A 50 -7.71 8.96 21.47
C ASP A 50 -8.05 10.10 20.51
N VAL A 51 -7.09 10.48 19.68
CA VAL A 51 -7.23 11.52 18.68
C VAL A 51 -7.47 10.86 17.32
N ALA A 52 -8.56 11.23 16.64
CA ALA A 52 -8.86 10.68 15.30
C ALA A 52 -8.24 11.52 14.18
N ARG A 53 -8.17 12.83 14.40
CA ARG A 53 -7.70 13.80 13.40
C ARG A 53 -6.95 14.94 14.08
N GLN A 54 -6.01 15.51 13.35
CA GLN A 54 -5.28 16.68 13.83
C GLN A 54 -5.03 17.64 12.68
N SER A 55 -5.43 18.88 12.84
CA SER A 55 -5.15 19.96 11.88
C SER A 55 -3.84 20.66 12.23
N LEU A 56 -3.07 20.97 11.23
CA LEU A 56 -1.84 21.74 11.35
C LEU A 56 -1.61 22.54 10.07
N ASP A 57 -1.58 23.85 10.20
CA ASP A 57 -1.26 24.79 9.11
C ASP A 57 -2.04 24.52 7.80
N GLY A 58 -3.35 24.29 7.92
CA GLY A 58 -4.23 24.04 6.77
C GLY A 58 -4.18 22.62 6.24
N SER A 59 -3.48 21.73 6.91
CA SER A 59 -3.44 20.31 6.58
C SER A 59 -4.14 19.50 7.66
N LEU A 60 -4.86 18.47 7.23
CA LEU A 60 -5.55 17.56 8.12
C LEU A 60 -4.85 16.22 8.11
N PHE A 61 -4.38 15.79 9.28
CA PHE A 61 -3.71 14.51 9.48
C PHE A 61 -4.68 13.53 10.13
N TYR A 62 -4.68 12.29 9.64
CA TYR A 62 -5.55 11.23 10.16
C TYR A 62 -4.90 9.87 9.98
N VAL A 63 -5.32 8.91 10.82
CA VAL A 63 -4.84 7.54 10.69
C VAL A 63 -5.70 6.82 9.66
N ASN A 64 -5.05 6.25 8.67
CA ASN A 64 -5.68 5.39 7.67
C ASN A 64 -5.41 3.93 8.02
N ARG A 65 -6.46 3.10 8.01
CA ARG A 65 -6.34 1.67 8.28
C ARG A 65 -6.83 0.89 7.07
N THR A 66 -5.92 0.15 6.47
CA THR A 66 -6.21 -0.64 5.27
C THR A 66 -5.97 -2.11 5.56
N PRO A 67 -6.98 -2.97 5.44
CA PRO A 67 -6.75 -4.41 5.60
C PRO A 67 -5.96 -4.96 4.42
N CYS A 68 -4.92 -5.72 4.73
CA CYS A 68 -4.11 -6.40 3.73
C CYS A 68 -4.29 -7.90 3.93
N TYR A 69 -4.74 -8.58 2.88
CA TYR A 69 -5.02 -10.02 2.94
C TYR A 69 -3.90 -10.80 2.29
N SER A 70 -3.59 -11.96 2.86
CA SER A 70 -2.60 -12.87 2.30
C SER A 70 -3.04 -14.31 2.57
N ILE A 71 -2.55 -15.23 1.76
CA ILE A 71 -2.78 -16.66 1.99
C ILE A 71 -1.66 -17.16 2.90
N SER A 72 -2.04 -17.59 4.11
CA SER A 72 -1.10 -18.19 5.08
C SER A 72 -1.07 -19.70 4.96
N ASP A 73 -2.14 -20.32 4.45
CA ASP A 73 -2.27 -21.77 4.23
C ASP A 73 -3.06 -21.99 2.95
N GLU A 74 -2.35 -22.30 1.86
CA GLU A 74 -2.95 -22.51 0.55
C GLU A 74 -3.91 -23.69 0.53
N HIS A 75 -3.54 -24.79 1.17
CA HIS A 75 -4.36 -26.00 1.18
C HIS A 75 -5.73 -25.72 1.81
N SER A 76 -5.74 -25.11 3.00
CA SER A 76 -6.98 -24.78 3.70
C SER A 76 -7.84 -23.81 2.90
N PHE A 77 -7.20 -22.82 2.29
CA PHE A 77 -7.91 -21.83 1.48
C PHE A 77 -8.54 -22.44 0.24
N PHE A 78 -7.79 -23.22 -0.53
CA PHE A 78 -8.31 -23.86 -1.73
C PHE A 78 -9.38 -24.91 -1.44
N THR A 79 -9.25 -25.64 -0.31
CA THR A 79 -10.28 -26.57 0.14
C THR A 79 -11.59 -25.83 0.41
N TRP A 80 -11.49 -24.71 1.11
CA TRP A 80 -12.65 -23.86 1.39
C TRP A 80 -13.27 -23.31 0.11
N MET A 81 -12.46 -22.87 -0.85
CA MET A 81 -12.94 -22.35 -2.14
C MET A 81 -13.68 -23.39 -2.94
N ASN A 82 -13.17 -24.63 -2.96
CA ASN A 82 -13.86 -25.74 -3.64
C ASN A 82 -15.22 -26.05 -3.00
N GLU A 83 -15.30 -25.99 -1.69
CA GLU A 83 -16.54 -26.24 -0.95
C GLU A 83 -17.56 -25.12 -1.12
N SER A 84 -17.10 -23.87 -1.17
CA SER A 84 -17.97 -22.70 -1.33
C SER A 84 -18.40 -22.44 -2.77
N GLY A 85 -17.75 -23.09 -3.74
CA GLY A 85 -18.09 -22.95 -5.16
C GLY A 85 -17.57 -21.68 -5.84
N ASP A 86 -16.79 -20.87 -5.16
CA ASP A 86 -16.24 -19.62 -5.70
C ASP A 86 -14.92 -19.89 -6.43
N MET A 87 -15.00 -20.67 -7.51
CA MET A 87 -13.86 -21.20 -8.25
C MET A 87 -13.00 -20.13 -8.93
N GLU A 88 -13.52 -18.97 -9.21
CA GLU A 88 -12.76 -17.91 -9.90
C GLU A 88 -11.58 -17.41 -9.07
N LEU A 89 -11.73 -17.38 -7.75
CA LEU A 89 -10.67 -16.99 -6.83
C LEU A 89 -9.58 -18.05 -6.69
N CYS A 90 -9.86 -19.29 -7.12
CA CYS A 90 -8.90 -20.39 -7.03
C CYS A 90 -7.80 -20.33 -8.08
N LYS A 91 -8.01 -19.65 -9.17
CA LYS A 91 -7.04 -19.61 -10.30
C LYS A 91 -5.82 -18.74 -9.99
N SER A 92 -6.02 -17.63 -9.29
CA SER A 92 -4.93 -16.80 -8.81
C SER A 92 -5.45 -15.93 -7.65
N PHE A 93 -4.68 -15.86 -6.57
CA PHE A 93 -5.06 -15.00 -5.47
C PHE A 93 -4.75 -13.54 -5.80
N ASN A 94 -5.76 -12.68 -5.71
CA ASN A 94 -5.62 -11.25 -5.87
C ASN A 94 -6.19 -10.56 -4.62
N ALA A 95 -5.32 -9.91 -3.86
CA ALA A 95 -5.69 -9.32 -2.57
C ALA A 95 -6.80 -8.27 -2.69
N LYS A 96 -6.81 -7.48 -3.77
CA LYS A 96 -7.87 -6.48 -3.99
C LYS A 96 -9.22 -7.13 -4.27
N LYS A 97 -9.24 -8.12 -5.14
CA LYS A 97 -10.47 -8.86 -5.48
C LYS A 97 -11.00 -9.59 -4.24
N PHE A 98 -10.09 -10.21 -3.49
CA PHE A 98 -10.46 -10.88 -2.25
C PHE A 98 -11.00 -9.90 -1.21
N GLY A 99 -10.37 -8.74 -1.07
CA GLY A 99 -10.83 -7.70 -0.15
C GLY A 99 -12.27 -7.26 -0.44
N ALA A 100 -12.59 -7.01 -1.71
CA ALA A 100 -13.94 -6.65 -2.14
C ALA A 100 -14.94 -7.77 -1.89
N TYR A 101 -14.55 -9.01 -2.20
CA TYR A 101 -15.35 -10.20 -1.95
C TYR A 101 -15.64 -10.38 -0.46
N TYR A 102 -14.62 -10.30 0.37
CA TYR A 102 -14.77 -10.49 1.80
C TYR A 102 -15.57 -9.38 2.48
N LYS A 103 -15.44 -8.17 1.99
CA LYS A 103 -16.21 -7.02 2.51
C LYS A 103 -17.71 -7.29 2.40
N GLU A 104 -18.15 -7.86 1.27
CA GLU A 104 -19.53 -8.27 1.06
C GLU A 104 -19.95 -9.39 2.00
N LYS A 105 -19.07 -10.41 2.15
CA LYS A 105 -19.31 -11.54 3.05
C LYS A 105 -19.36 -11.12 4.51
N LYS A 106 -18.49 -10.23 4.92
CA LYS A 106 -18.45 -9.69 6.29
C LYS A 106 -19.74 -8.95 6.63
N THR A 107 -20.32 -8.22 5.67
CA THR A 107 -21.61 -7.56 5.84
C THR A 107 -22.71 -8.56 6.17
N ASN A 108 -22.60 -9.78 5.67
CA ASN A 108 -23.51 -10.88 5.95
C ASN A 108 -23.15 -11.68 7.21
N GLY A 109 -22.17 -11.23 7.98
CA GLY A 109 -21.75 -11.86 9.23
C GLY A 109 -20.84 -13.08 9.08
N GLU A 110 -20.31 -13.31 7.90
CA GLU A 110 -19.40 -14.43 7.64
C GLU A 110 -17.98 -14.14 8.13
N GLU A 111 -17.30 -15.15 8.65
CA GLU A 111 -15.93 -15.06 9.13
C GLU A 111 -14.91 -15.17 7.98
N LEU A 112 -13.68 -14.78 8.28
CA LEU A 112 -12.57 -14.91 7.34
C LEU A 112 -12.36 -16.37 6.97
N PRO A 113 -12.16 -16.70 5.67
CA PRO A 113 -11.93 -18.08 5.25
C PRO A 113 -10.69 -18.69 5.89
N PRO A 114 -10.69 -20.01 6.11
CA PRO A 114 -9.49 -20.69 6.61
C PRO A 114 -8.31 -20.54 5.63
N GLY A 115 -7.13 -20.40 6.17
CA GLY A 115 -5.91 -20.24 5.37
C GLY A 115 -5.66 -18.81 4.87
N VAL A 116 -6.54 -17.86 5.19
CA VAL A 116 -6.36 -16.46 4.86
C VAL A 116 -6.06 -15.69 6.13
N SER A 117 -5.01 -14.87 6.11
CA SER A 117 -4.69 -13.96 7.19
C SER A 117 -4.92 -12.53 6.75
N VAL A 118 -5.27 -11.67 7.71
CA VAL A 118 -5.45 -10.25 7.46
C VAL A 118 -4.51 -9.45 8.36
N TYR A 119 -3.87 -8.47 7.76
CA TYR A 119 -3.03 -7.51 8.44
C TYR A 119 -3.62 -6.12 8.20
N ILE A 120 -3.83 -5.36 9.26
CA ILE A 120 -4.33 -3.99 9.14
C ILE A 120 -3.16 -3.05 9.04
N LYS A 121 -2.90 -2.55 7.84
CA LYS A 121 -1.87 -1.55 7.62
C LYS A 121 -2.36 -0.20 8.16
N GLN A 122 -1.57 0.39 9.03
CA GLN A 122 -1.89 1.69 9.63
C GLN A 122 -0.82 2.70 9.22
N ASP A 123 -1.26 3.82 8.68
CA ASP A 123 -0.37 4.92 8.34
C ASP A 123 -1.08 6.24 8.59
N VAL A 124 -0.29 7.28 8.79
CA VAL A 124 -0.82 8.63 8.92
C VAL A 124 -0.85 9.26 7.54
N ARG A 125 -2.01 9.75 7.15
CA ARG A 125 -2.22 10.45 5.89
C ARG A 125 -2.51 11.90 6.15
N VAL A 126 -2.23 12.71 5.17
CA VAL A 126 -2.45 14.15 5.23
C VAL A 126 -3.23 14.59 4.00
N ARG A 127 -4.17 15.48 4.19
CA ARG A 127 -4.91 16.12 3.11
C ARG A 127 -5.06 17.59 3.42
N LYS A 128 -5.34 18.37 2.37
CA LYS A 128 -5.64 19.79 2.55
C LYS A 128 -6.95 19.91 3.33
N GLU A 129 -6.96 20.74 4.37
CA GLU A 129 -8.16 21.01 5.15
C GLU A 129 -9.15 21.80 4.29
N SER A 130 -10.42 21.34 4.27
CA SER A 130 -11.47 22.03 3.54
C SER A 130 -11.75 23.37 4.19
N ALA A 131 -11.71 24.45 3.42
CA ALA A 131 -12.18 25.75 3.87
C ALA A 131 -13.72 25.71 3.84
N GLU A 132 -14.33 25.85 5.00
CA GLU A 132 -15.78 26.05 5.08
C GLU A 132 -16.13 27.51 4.89
#